data_9b6c0575e0557773f5a8b1f25e043f12
#
_entry.id   9b6c0575e0557773f5a8b1f25e043f12
#
_cell.length_a   1.000
_cell.length_b   1.000
_cell.length_c   1.000
_cell.angle_alpha   90.00
_cell.angle_beta   90.00
_cell.angle_gamma   90.00
#
_symmetry.space_group_name_H-M   'P 1'
#
loop_
_entity.id
_entity.type
_entity.pdbx_description
1 polymer ?
#
loop_
_entity_poly.entity_id
_entity_poly.type
_entity_poly.pdbx_seq_one_letter_code
_entity_poly.pdbx_strand_id
1 'polypeptide(L)'
;MWNYKGQRIKSREDLPAEAVGFVYRILNRQTEQVYIGKKILLNKRTRPPLKGYKRKRIDYVESNWMKYTGSNSESKKWEIENCYREIIYICYNKTMMSYYETKLQFTENVLENDKFLNDNILGKFYKKKIQNYIDDEQNKNTR
;
A
#
# COMPACT_ATOMS: atom_id res chain seq x y z
N MET A 1 12.18 9.52 -2.00
CA MET A 1 12.53 8.34 -2.82
C MET A 1 12.02 7.06 -2.19
N TRP A 2 11.68 6.11 -3.01
CA TRP A 2 11.38 4.77 -2.55
C TRP A 2 12.69 3.98 -2.40
N ASN A 3 12.66 2.96 -1.54
CA ASN A 3 13.80 2.06 -1.34
C ASN A 3 13.35 0.62 -1.61
N TYR A 4 14.16 -0.15 -2.30
CA TYR A 4 13.90 -1.56 -2.57
C TYR A 4 15.17 -2.35 -2.32
N LYS A 5 15.14 -3.25 -1.33
CA LYS A 5 16.31 -4.07 -0.94
C LYS A 5 17.58 -3.25 -0.75
N GLY A 6 17.43 -2.09 -0.10
CA GLY A 6 18.55 -1.21 0.19
C GLY A 6 18.96 -0.28 -0.94
N GLN A 7 18.34 -0.38 -2.11
CA GLN A 7 18.63 0.48 -3.26
C GLN A 7 17.58 1.58 -3.38
N ARG A 8 18.03 2.78 -3.73
CA ARG A 8 17.13 3.92 -3.95
C ARG A 8 16.48 3.82 -5.32
N ILE A 9 15.17 3.93 -5.36
CA ILE A 9 14.38 3.95 -6.58
C ILE A 9 14.08 5.41 -6.93
N LYS A 10 14.74 5.90 -7.98
CA LYS A 10 14.65 7.31 -8.39
C LYS A 10 13.65 7.54 -9.50
N SER A 11 13.41 6.52 -10.33
CA SER A 11 12.55 6.64 -11.49
C SER A 11 11.95 5.28 -11.85
N ARG A 12 11.02 5.30 -12.80
CA ARG A 12 10.38 4.08 -13.30
C ARG A 12 11.38 3.06 -13.85
N GLU A 13 12.47 3.55 -14.44
CA GLU A 13 13.51 2.69 -15.03
C GLU A 13 14.26 1.87 -13.99
N ASP A 14 14.25 2.26 -12.74
CA ASP A 14 14.87 1.49 -11.65
C ASP A 14 14.05 0.28 -11.25
N LEU A 15 12.84 0.12 -11.79
CA LEU A 15 11.95 -1.02 -11.57
C LEU A 15 11.87 -1.88 -12.82
N PRO A 16 11.57 -3.20 -12.68
CA PRO A 16 11.37 -4.04 -13.85
C PRO A 16 10.31 -3.48 -14.80
N ALA A 17 10.53 -3.58 -16.10
CA ALA A 17 9.61 -3.04 -17.10
C ALA A 17 8.22 -3.66 -17.01
N GLU A 18 8.15 -4.94 -16.63
CA GLU A 18 6.89 -5.70 -16.53
C GLU A 18 6.15 -5.46 -15.23
N ALA A 19 6.73 -4.72 -14.28
CA ALA A 19 6.10 -4.47 -12.98
C ALA A 19 4.80 -3.70 -13.15
N VAL A 20 3.74 -4.18 -12.52
CA VAL A 20 2.41 -3.55 -12.52
C VAL A 20 2.23 -2.65 -11.31
N GLY A 21 2.81 -3.03 -10.20
CA GLY A 21 2.70 -2.30 -8.96
C GLY A 21 3.59 -2.91 -7.89
N PHE A 22 3.40 -2.45 -6.66
CA PHE A 22 4.20 -2.95 -5.54
C PHE A 22 3.41 -2.90 -4.23
N VAL A 23 3.85 -3.69 -3.28
CA VAL A 23 3.42 -3.65 -1.89
C VAL A 23 4.48 -2.91 -1.10
N TYR A 24 4.06 -1.99 -0.25
CA TYR A 24 4.98 -1.09 0.43
C TYR A 24 4.72 -1.01 1.93
N ARG A 25 5.75 -0.54 2.62
CA ARG A 25 5.67 -0.15 4.02
C ARG A 25 6.23 1.27 4.13
N ILE A 26 5.48 2.18 4.72
CA ILE A 26 5.90 3.57 4.93
C ILE A 26 5.98 3.83 6.43
N LEU A 27 7.15 4.29 6.87
CA LEU A 27 7.38 4.71 8.25
C LEU A 27 7.47 6.24 8.29
N ASN A 28 6.62 6.86 9.11
CA ASN A 28 6.79 8.28 9.43
C ASN A 28 7.79 8.39 10.57
N ARG A 29 8.98 8.91 10.28
CA ARG A 29 10.08 9.01 11.26
C ARG A 29 9.76 9.94 12.42
N GLN A 30 8.88 10.92 12.20
CA GLN A 30 8.53 11.90 13.20
C GLN A 30 7.55 11.34 14.23
N THR A 31 6.56 10.58 13.80
CA THR A 31 5.51 10.03 14.65
C THR A 31 5.73 8.55 14.99
N GLU A 32 6.63 7.88 14.29
CA GLU A 32 6.88 6.42 14.35
C GLU A 32 5.69 5.59 13.90
N GLN A 33 4.72 6.20 13.23
CA GLN A 33 3.57 5.49 12.66
C GLN A 33 3.96 4.81 11.36
N VAL A 34 3.32 3.66 11.10
CA VAL A 34 3.60 2.83 9.92
C VAL A 34 2.31 2.58 9.16
N TYR A 35 2.41 2.49 7.86
CA TYR A 35 1.30 2.11 6.99
C TYR A 35 1.76 1.13 5.93
N ILE A 36 1.02 0.04 5.75
CA ILE A 36 1.27 -0.98 4.73
C ILE A 36 0.13 -0.94 3.72
N GLY A 37 0.48 -0.89 2.44
CA GLY A 37 -0.49 -0.89 1.38
C GLY A 37 0.09 -1.37 0.06
N LYS A 38 -0.67 -1.16 -1.00
CA LYS A 38 -0.24 -1.48 -2.36
C LYS A 38 -0.42 -0.25 -3.24
N LYS A 39 0.39 -0.14 -4.29
CA LYS A 39 0.33 0.98 -5.22
C LYS A 39 0.55 0.48 -6.64
N ILE A 40 -0.36 0.86 -7.52
CA ILE A 40 -0.23 0.58 -8.95
C ILE A 40 0.71 1.61 -9.58
N LEU A 41 1.54 1.15 -10.52
CA LEU A 41 2.48 2.02 -11.22
C LEU A 41 1.82 2.77 -12.38
N LEU A 42 0.90 2.12 -13.09
CA LEU A 42 0.22 2.70 -14.23
C LEU A 42 -1.29 2.63 -14.04
N ASN A 43 -1.95 3.76 -14.23
CA ASN A 43 -3.41 3.84 -14.22
C ASN A 43 -3.95 3.56 -15.63
N LYS A 44 -4.99 2.73 -15.70
CA LYS A 44 -5.72 2.50 -16.93
C LYS A 44 -6.57 3.73 -17.25
N ARG A 45 -6.47 4.24 -18.49
CA ARG A 45 -7.26 5.36 -18.94
C ARG A 45 -8.06 4.95 -20.18
N THR A 46 -9.39 5.16 -20.11
CA THR A 46 -10.28 4.93 -21.24
C THR A 46 -10.51 6.26 -21.95
N ARG A 47 -10.25 6.28 -23.26
CA ARG A 47 -10.47 7.46 -24.10
C ARG A 47 -11.64 7.22 -25.04
N PRO A 48 -12.35 8.31 -25.49
CA PRO A 48 -13.38 8.17 -26.51
C PRO A 48 -12.84 7.53 -27.79
N PRO A 49 -13.69 6.84 -28.58
CA PRO A 49 -13.26 6.27 -29.84
C PRO A 49 -12.73 7.35 -30.80
N LEU A 50 -11.79 6.98 -31.66
CA LEU A 50 -11.39 7.85 -32.76
C LEU A 50 -12.57 8.04 -33.71
N LYS A 51 -12.58 9.17 -34.43
CA LYS A 51 -13.62 9.48 -35.43
C LYS A 51 -13.75 8.31 -36.42
N GLY A 52 -14.97 7.77 -36.55
CA GLY A 52 -15.24 6.63 -37.41
C GLY A 52 -15.07 5.25 -36.78
N TYR A 53 -14.63 5.18 -35.53
CA TYR A 53 -14.45 3.91 -34.81
C TYR A 53 -15.45 3.78 -33.66
N LYS A 54 -15.88 2.55 -33.38
CA LYS A 54 -16.86 2.25 -32.33
C LYS A 54 -16.23 1.88 -31.01
N ARG A 55 -15.00 1.40 -31.00
CA ARG A 55 -14.34 0.94 -29.77
C ARG A 55 -13.66 2.09 -29.04
N LYS A 56 -13.87 2.13 -27.74
CA LYS A 56 -13.11 3.02 -26.85
C LYS A 56 -11.65 2.61 -26.87
N ARG A 57 -10.77 3.61 -26.83
CA ARG A 57 -9.33 3.39 -26.73
C ARG A 57 -8.94 3.24 -25.28
N ILE A 58 -8.00 2.32 -25.04
CA ILE A 58 -7.45 2.12 -23.70
C ILE A 58 -5.96 2.43 -23.77
N ASP A 59 -5.49 3.29 -22.88
CA ASP A 59 -4.07 3.50 -22.68
C ASP A 59 -3.76 3.52 -21.19
N TYR A 60 -2.48 3.64 -20.85
CA TYR A 60 -2.00 3.62 -19.48
C TYR A 60 -1.18 4.87 -19.22
N VAL A 61 -1.42 5.52 -18.09
CA VAL A 61 -0.67 6.69 -17.66
C VAL A 61 0.00 6.40 -16.33
N GLU A 62 1.18 6.96 -16.11
CA GLU A 62 1.90 6.78 -14.88
C GLU A 62 1.09 7.32 -13.70
N SER A 63 1.02 6.54 -12.62
CA SER A 63 0.35 6.96 -11.39
C SER A 63 1.23 7.96 -10.62
N ASN A 64 0.71 8.47 -9.52
CA ASN A 64 1.46 9.38 -8.64
C ASN A 64 2.38 8.65 -7.65
N TRP A 65 2.84 7.45 -7.99
CA TRP A 65 3.59 6.59 -7.06
C TRP A 65 4.86 7.24 -6.51
N MET A 66 5.51 8.09 -7.28
CA MET A 66 6.75 8.75 -6.83
C MET A 66 6.55 9.67 -5.63
N LYS A 67 5.36 10.29 -5.52
CA LYS A 67 5.01 11.22 -4.45
C LYS A 67 4.04 10.64 -3.43
N TYR A 68 3.76 9.36 -3.53
CA TYR A 68 2.70 8.70 -2.77
C TYR A 68 3.14 8.38 -1.34
N THR A 69 2.29 8.69 -0.37
CA THR A 69 2.54 8.44 1.05
C THR A 69 1.46 7.56 1.69
N GLY A 70 0.68 6.85 0.88
CA GLY A 70 -0.35 5.92 1.36
C GLY A 70 -1.75 6.42 1.07
N SER A 71 -2.72 5.51 1.22
CA SER A 71 -4.14 5.78 0.96
C SER A 71 -4.94 6.13 2.20
N ASN A 72 -4.35 6.02 3.39
CA ASN A 72 -5.01 6.35 4.65
C ASN A 72 -5.17 7.87 4.76
N SER A 73 -6.27 8.33 5.36
CA SER A 73 -6.56 9.76 5.51
C SER A 73 -5.46 10.51 6.25
N GLU A 74 -4.78 9.86 7.17
CA GLU A 74 -3.67 10.45 7.92
C GLU A 74 -2.36 10.39 7.14
N SER A 75 -2.04 9.24 6.55
CA SER A 75 -0.79 9.07 5.81
C SER A 75 -0.70 9.99 4.60
N LYS A 76 -1.83 10.33 3.98
CA LYS A 76 -1.87 11.27 2.86
C LYS A 76 -1.34 12.66 3.23
N LYS A 77 -1.39 13.01 4.51
CA LYS A 77 -0.94 14.31 5.03
C LYS A 77 0.52 14.28 5.44
N TRP A 78 1.17 13.14 5.45
CA TRP A 78 2.58 13.04 5.83
C TRP A 78 3.46 13.75 4.81
N GLU A 79 4.45 14.45 5.32
CA GLU A 79 5.49 15.04 4.47
C GLU A 79 6.46 13.95 4.02
N ILE A 80 6.78 13.93 2.72
CA ILE A 80 7.65 12.91 2.13
C ILE A 80 9.01 12.87 2.81
N GLU A 81 9.54 14.03 3.20
CA GLU A 81 10.84 14.14 3.86
C GLU A 81 10.90 13.38 5.18
N ASN A 82 9.76 13.23 5.85
CA ASN A 82 9.67 12.51 7.11
C ASN A 82 9.39 11.02 6.92
N CYS A 83 9.17 10.58 5.69
CA CYS A 83 8.78 9.21 5.40
C CYS A 83 9.96 8.37 4.92
N TYR A 84 10.13 7.20 5.53
CA TYR A 84 10.95 6.14 4.96
C TYR A 84 10.02 5.22 4.20
N ARG A 85 10.11 5.24 2.88
CA ARG A 85 9.21 4.50 2.00
C ARG A 85 9.94 3.31 1.40
N GLU A 86 9.45 2.12 1.71
CA GLU A 86 10.10 0.87 1.33
C GLU A 86 9.17 0.03 0.48
N ILE A 87 9.67 -0.41 -0.67
CA ILE A 87 8.98 -1.40 -1.50
C ILE A 87 9.37 -2.77 -0.97
N ILE A 88 8.37 -3.55 -0.55
CA ILE A 88 8.59 -4.89 0.01
C ILE A 88 8.48 -5.95 -1.07
N TYR A 89 7.45 -5.85 -1.93
CA TYR A 89 7.23 -6.79 -3.04
C TYR A 89 6.94 -6.03 -4.32
N ILE A 90 7.68 -6.34 -5.38
CA ILE A 90 7.35 -5.89 -6.74
C ILE A 90 6.40 -6.90 -7.33
N CYS A 91 5.26 -6.43 -7.86
CA CYS A 91 4.19 -7.30 -8.33
C CYS A 91 3.95 -7.12 -9.83
N TYR A 92 3.63 -8.23 -10.48
CA TYR A 92 3.49 -8.29 -11.94
C TYR A 92 2.03 -8.45 -12.39
N ASN A 93 1.10 -8.51 -11.44
CA ASN A 93 -0.33 -8.47 -11.70
C ASN A 93 -1.08 -8.03 -10.44
N LYS A 94 -2.35 -7.68 -10.59
CA LYS A 94 -3.16 -7.17 -9.47
C LYS A 94 -3.45 -8.23 -8.41
N THR A 95 -3.55 -9.47 -8.80
CA THR A 95 -3.77 -10.58 -7.86
C THR A 95 -2.58 -10.73 -6.92
N MET A 96 -1.34 -10.66 -7.45
CA MET A 96 -0.13 -10.67 -6.64
C MET A 96 -0.11 -9.50 -5.66
N MET A 97 -0.49 -8.31 -6.14
CA MET A 97 -0.52 -7.13 -5.28
C MET A 97 -1.43 -7.35 -4.08
N SER A 98 -2.64 -7.82 -4.30
CA SER A 98 -3.60 -8.08 -3.22
C SER A 98 -3.13 -9.19 -2.29
N TYR A 99 -2.58 -10.25 -2.85
CA TYR A 99 -2.09 -11.40 -2.08
C TYR A 99 -0.94 -10.99 -1.15
N TYR A 100 0.08 -10.32 -1.69
CA TYR A 100 1.25 -9.96 -0.90
C TYR A 100 0.98 -8.81 0.06
N GLU A 101 0.09 -7.89 -0.29
CA GLU A 101 -0.36 -6.87 0.66
C GLU A 101 -1.02 -7.52 1.88
N THR A 102 -1.96 -8.42 1.64
CA THR A 102 -2.70 -9.11 2.70
C THR A 102 -1.75 -9.96 3.55
N LYS A 103 -0.86 -10.69 2.90
CA LYS A 103 0.15 -11.51 3.57
C LYS A 103 1.03 -10.67 4.49
N LEU A 104 1.51 -9.54 4.00
CA LEU A 104 2.37 -8.66 4.78
C LEU A 104 1.62 -8.06 5.96
N GLN A 105 0.38 -7.64 5.74
CA GLN A 105 -0.47 -7.09 6.80
C GLN A 105 -0.69 -8.10 7.93
N PHE A 106 -0.95 -9.35 7.61
CA PHE A 106 -1.08 -10.40 8.62
C PHE A 106 0.25 -10.72 9.30
N THR A 107 1.32 -10.83 8.54
CA THR A 107 2.65 -11.13 9.06
C THR A 107 3.13 -10.06 10.05
N GLU A 108 2.87 -8.80 9.75
CA GLU A 108 3.26 -7.68 10.59
C GLU A 108 2.26 -7.37 11.70
N ASN A 109 1.17 -8.13 11.80
CA ASN A 109 0.13 -7.96 12.82
C ASN A 109 -0.42 -6.53 12.88
N VAL A 110 -0.72 -5.94 11.73
CA VAL A 110 -1.09 -4.52 11.62
C VAL A 110 -2.34 -4.17 12.44
N LEU A 111 -3.27 -5.12 12.65
CA LEU A 111 -4.48 -4.88 13.43
C LEU A 111 -4.26 -5.03 14.93
N GLU A 112 -3.12 -5.55 15.35
CA GLU A 112 -2.79 -5.81 16.74
C GLU A 112 -1.74 -4.86 17.29
N ASN A 113 -1.25 -3.93 16.47
CA ASN A 113 -0.19 -3.00 16.85
C ASN A 113 -0.62 -1.56 16.53
N ASP A 114 -0.66 -0.72 17.56
CA ASP A 114 -1.12 0.66 17.45
C ASP A 114 -0.21 1.56 16.61
N LYS A 115 1.01 1.13 16.31
CA LYS A 115 1.91 1.87 15.43
C LYS A 115 1.42 1.91 13.99
N PHE A 116 0.63 0.90 13.59
CA PHE A 116 0.11 0.82 12.22
C PHE A 116 -1.19 1.61 12.08
N LEU A 117 -1.26 2.43 11.05
CA LEU A 117 -2.48 3.18 10.72
C LEU A 117 -3.55 2.32 10.03
N ASN A 118 -3.21 1.09 9.66
CA ASN A 118 -4.13 0.19 8.98
C ASN A 118 -5.36 -0.08 9.85
N ASP A 119 -6.55 0.24 9.33
CA ASP A 119 -7.82 0.06 10.05
C ASP A 119 -8.44 -1.31 9.84
N ASN A 120 -8.12 -1.96 8.72
CA ASN A 120 -8.71 -3.23 8.36
C ASN A 120 -7.80 -4.00 7.40
N ILE A 121 -8.12 -5.28 7.24
CA ILE A 121 -7.52 -6.13 6.21
C ILE A 121 -8.67 -6.64 5.34
N LEU A 122 -8.60 -6.39 4.03
CA LEU A 122 -9.59 -6.81 3.03
C LEU A 122 -11.02 -6.27 3.27
N GLY A 123 -11.19 -5.27 4.12
CA GLY A 123 -12.54 -4.81 4.50
C GLY A 123 -13.35 -5.85 5.27
N LYS A 124 -12.70 -6.90 5.79
CA LYS A 124 -13.33 -7.98 6.56
C LYS A 124 -12.88 -8.02 8.01
N PHE A 125 -11.63 -7.74 8.25
CA PHE A 125 -11.05 -7.76 9.59
C PHE A 125 -10.74 -6.33 9.99
N TYR A 126 -11.37 -5.85 11.06
CA TYR A 126 -11.25 -4.46 11.49
C TYR A 126 -10.47 -4.39 12.80
N LYS A 127 -9.53 -3.45 12.87
CA LYS A 127 -8.63 -3.26 14.01
C LYS A 127 -9.41 -3.14 15.32
N LYS A 128 -10.47 -2.33 15.34
CA LYS A 128 -11.27 -2.11 16.54
C LYS A 128 -11.87 -3.40 17.09
N LYS A 129 -12.38 -4.28 16.21
CA LYS A 129 -12.99 -5.54 16.64
C LYS A 129 -11.94 -6.54 17.12
N ILE A 130 -10.81 -6.59 16.46
CA ILE A 130 -9.71 -7.48 16.86
C ILE A 130 -9.13 -7.07 18.20
N GLN A 131 -8.91 -5.79 18.43
CA GLN A 131 -8.41 -5.28 19.71
C GLN A 131 -9.37 -5.55 20.85
N ASN A 132 -10.67 -5.34 20.62
CA ASN A 132 -11.68 -5.66 21.64
C ASN A 132 -11.65 -7.14 22.02
N TYR A 133 -11.49 -8.04 21.05
CA TYR A 133 -11.39 -9.48 21.31
C TYR A 133 -10.16 -9.81 22.15
N ILE A 134 -9.01 -9.24 21.81
CA ILE A 134 -7.77 -9.46 22.56
C ILE A 134 -7.89 -8.97 23.99
N ASP A 135 -8.47 -7.79 24.18
CA ASP A 135 -8.67 -7.22 25.52
C ASP A 135 -9.58 -8.13 26.37
N ASP A 136 -10.67 -8.65 25.78
CA ASP A 136 -11.58 -9.57 26.46
C ASP A 136 -10.87 -10.87 26.87
N GLU A 137 -10.05 -11.44 26.00
CA GLU A 137 -9.28 -12.64 26.31
C GLU A 137 -8.26 -12.40 27.41
N GLN A 138 -7.58 -11.26 27.40
CA GLN A 138 -6.65 -10.89 28.46
C GLN A 138 -7.36 -10.74 29.81
N ASN A 139 -8.53 -10.12 29.83
CA ASN A 139 -9.31 -9.97 31.06
C ASN A 139 -9.76 -11.33 31.62
N LYS A 140 -10.10 -12.28 30.77
CA LYS A 140 -10.42 -13.66 31.19
C LYS A 140 -9.24 -14.37 31.82
N ASN A 141 -8.04 -14.14 31.27
CA ASN A 141 -6.82 -14.81 31.73
C ASN A 141 -6.28 -14.23 33.05
N THR A 142 -6.70 -13.04 33.43
CA THR A 142 -6.26 -12.38 34.67
C THR A 142 -7.16 -12.65 35.87
N ARG A 143 -8.24 -13.42 35.68
CA ARG A 143 -9.16 -13.79 36.75
C ARG A 143 -8.76 -15.07 37.47
#